data_2d086d496946bddcf0a2b4b88aab9a08
#
_entry.id   2d086d496946bddcf0a2b4b88aab9a08
#
_cell.length_a   1.000
_cell.length_b   1.000
_cell.length_c   1.000
_cell.angle_alpha   90.00
_cell.angle_beta   90.00
_cell.angle_gamma   90.00
#
_symmetry.space_group_name_H-M   'P 1'
#
loop_
_entity.id
_entity.type
_entity.pdbx_description
1 polymer ?
#
loop_
_entity_poly.entity_id
_entity_poly.type
_entity_poly.pdbx_seq_one_letter_code
_entity_poly.pdbx_strand_id
1 'polypeptide(L)'
;AHWLLDPLLSPKVNIQVGLGLKLPTGDYRYQDFFVKNDSTKILGPVDQSIQLGDGGTGISLEVNGYYIFSQVISVYGNIYYLSNPREQNGVSTARGGTVSTASIANGSSVMSVPDQFMLRGGANFMFGGFSASAGLRLEGIPVHDLIGGSNGFRRPGKILGIEPGIAWQLKRVNFFATVPVWVVRNRTQSVPDKIRTKMTGVYTQGDAAFSDYSINIGCSFKF
;
A
#
# COMPACT_ATOMS: atom_id res chain seq x y z
N ALA A 1 -10.57 -16.58 -0.42
CA ALA A 1 -11.04 -16.07 -1.72
C ALA A 1 -11.98 -17.09 -2.37
N HIS A 2 -12.98 -16.63 -3.10
CA HIS A 2 -13.98 -17.45 -3.76
C HIS A 2 -14.16 -17.03 -5.22
N TRP A 3 -14.20 -17.98 -6.16
CA TRP A 3 -14.54 -17.74 -7.55
C TRP A 3 -16.06 -17.56 -7.69
N LEU A 4 -16.51 -16.54 -8.42
CA LEU A 4 -17.94 -16.29 -8.62
C LEU A 4 -18.56 -17.18 -9.69
N LEU A 5 -17.78 -17.59 -10.69
CA LEU A 5 -18.21 -18.54 -11.73
C LEU A 5 -17.49 -19.86 -11.53
N ASP A 6 -18.14 -20.95 -11.92
CA ASP A 6 -17.48 -22.26 -11.94
C ASP A 6 -16.35 -22.24 -12.98
N PRO A 7 -15.07 -22.45 -12.58
CA PRO A 7 -13.95 -22.44 -13.51
C PRO A 7 -14.02 -23.50 -14.61
N LEU A 8 -14.74 -24.59 -14.39
CA LEU A 8 -14.93 -25.62 -15.38
C LEU A 8 -15.96 -25.24 -16.44
N LEU A 9 -17.00 -24.50 -16.05
CA LEU A 9 -18.06 -24.02 -16.94
C LEU A 9 -17.71 -22.70 -17.61
N SER A 10 -16.84 -21.90 -17.00
CA SER A 10 -16.44 -20.57 -17.48
C SER A 10 -14.92 -20.45 -17.57
N PRO A 11 -14.22 -21.22 -18.41
CA PRO A 11 -12.76 -21.23 -18.44
C PRO A 11 -12.16 -19.95 -19.03
N LYS A 12 -12.94 -19.17 -19.80
CA LYS A 12 -12.44 -17.93 -20.45
C LYS A 12 -12.57 -16.69 -19.60
N VAL A 13 -13.46 -16.67 -18.63
CA VAL A 13 -13.72 -15.50 -17.78
C VAL A 13 -14.04 -15.94 -16.37
N ASN A 14 -13.44 -15.27 -15.40
CA ASN A 14 -13.86 -15.46 -14.01
C ASN A 14 -13.53 -14.24 -13.16
N ILE A 15 -14.20 -14.15 -12.02
CA ILE A 15 -13.99 -13.14 -11.00
C ILE A 15 -13.82 -13.86 -9.67
N GLN A 16 -12.78 -13.51 -8.94
CA GLN A 16 -12.51 -14.01 -7.60
C GLN A 16 -12.67 -12.86 -6.60
N VAL A 17 -13.38 -13.12 -5.51
CA VAL A 17 -13.50 -12.17 -4.40
C VAL A 17 -12.81 -12.78 -3.18
N GLY A 18 -11.97 -11.98 -2.52
CA GLY A 18 -11.24 -12.35 -1.32
C GLY A 18 -11.50 -11.36 -0.19
N LEU A 19 -11.66 -11.88 1.01
CA LEU A 19 -11.64 -11.12 2.25
C LEU A 19 -10.39 -11.51 3.03
N GLY A 20 -9.73 -10.53 3.64
CA GLY A 20 -8.56 -10.73 4.49
C GLY A 20 -8.68 -9.98 5.79
N LEU A 21 -7.93 -10.44 6.78
CA LEU A 21 -7.78 -9.80 8.08
C LEU A 21 -6.32 -9.42 8.28
N LYS A 22 -6.07 -8.14 8.51
CA LYS A 22 -4.77 -7.63 8.93
C LYS A 22 -4.72 -7.61 10.45
N LEU A 23 -3.69 -8.20 11.03
CA LEU A 23 -3.44 -8.20 12.48
C LEU A 23 -2.23 -7.32 12.81
N PRO A 24 -2.24 -6.61 13.96
CA PRO A 24 -1.16 -5.72 14.38
C PRO A 24 -0.03 -6.51 15.06
N THR A 25 0.57 -7.46 14.37
CA THR A 25 1.59 -8.38 14.90
C THR A 25 3.00 -7.82 14.87
N GLY A 26 3.25 -6.75 14.10
CA GLY A 26 4.54 -6.08 14.03
C GLY A 26 4.78 -5.13 15.20
N ASP A 27 6.04 -4.89 15.54
CA ASP A 27 6.43 -3.90 16.56
C ASP A 27 6.33 -2.47 16.02
N TYR A 28 5.13 -1.93 15.99
CA TYR A 28 4.84 -0.58 15.53
C TYR A 28 5.25 0.53 16.53
N ARG A 29 5.76 0.14 17.70
CA ARG A 29 6.27 1.06 18.74
C ARG A 29 7.78 1.07 18.83
N TYR A 30 8.46 0.49 17.85
CA TYR A 30 9.91 0.40 17.84
C TYR A 30 10.56 1.78 17.97
N GLN A 31 11.58 1.88 18.82
CA GLN A 31 12.35 3.08 19.11
C GLN A 31 13.81 2.83 18.84
N ASP A 32 14.51 3.89 18.44
CA ASP A 32 15.95 3.85 18.28
C ASP A 32 16.58 5.19 18.67
N PHE A 33 17.89 5.23 18.74
CA PHE A 33 18.65 6.43 19.11
C PHE A 33 18.89 7.34 17.89
N PHE A 34 18.47 8.59 18.03
CA PHE A 34 18.73 9.64 17.06
C PHE A 34 19.89 10.51 17.55
N VAL A 35 20.89 10.75 16.68
CA VAL A 35 21.98 11.67 16.94
C VAL A 35 21.46 13.10 16.82
N LYS A 36 21.46 13.84 17.91
CA LYS A 36 21.07 15.24 17.94
C LYS A 36 22.26 16.17 17.70
N ASN A 37 23.42 15.82 18.25
CA ASN A 37 24.72 16.44 18.04
C ASN A 37 25.84 15.45 18.39
N ASP A 38 27.08 15.85 18.29
CA ASP A 38 28.27 14.97 18.48
C ASP A 38 28.29 14.20 19.81
N SER A 39 27.61 14.68 20.83
CA SER A 39 27.62 14.12 22.19
C SER A 39 26.25 13.66 22.69
N THR A 40 25.17 13.94 21.98
CA THR A 40 23.81 13.67 22.47
C THR A 40 23.05 12.76 21.52
N LYS A 41 22.62 11.60 22.06
CA LYS A 41 21.68 10.68 21.41
C LYS A 41 20.36 10.70 22.18
N ILE A 42 19.24 10.73 21.47
CA ILE A 42 17.90 10.76 22.06
C ILE A 42 17.14 9.52 21.58
N LEU A 43 16.60 8.76 22.50
CA LEU A 43 15.71 7.64 22.19
C LEU A 43 14.34 8.15 21.77
N GLY A 44 13.81 7.63 20.67
CA GLY A 44 12.48 8.00 20.18
C GLY A 44 11.95 7.06 19.13
N PRO A 45 10.65 7.16 18.79
CA PRO A 45 10.03 6.33 17.75
C PRO A 45 10.72 6.54 16.40
N VAL A 46 10.99 5.46 15.69
CA VAL A 46 11.50 5.55 14.32
C VAL A 46 10.41 6.12 13.38
N ASP A 47 10.81 6.58 12.21
CA ASP A 47 9.87 7.17 11.25
C ASP A 47 8.77 6.17 10.85
N GLN A 48 7.55 6.67 10.64
CA GLN A 48 6.38 5.85 10.26
C GLN A 48 6.64 4.95 9.05
N SER A 49 7.49 5.38 8.11
CA SER A 49 7.80 4.63 6.88
C SER A 49 8.66 3.39 7.11
N ILE A 50 9.34 3.30 8.26
CA ILE A 50 10.22 2.16 8.60
C ILE A 50 9.75 1.40 9.86
N GLN A 51 8.59 1.76 10.41
CA GLN A 51 7.96 1.00 11.50
C GLN A 51 7.57 -0.39 11.03
N LEU A 52 7.73 -1.38 11.91
CA LEU A 52 7.31 -2.76 11.68
C LEU A 52 5.79 -2.93 11.84
N GLY A 53 5.03 -2.24 10.99
CA GLY A 53 3.58 -2.17 11.02
C GLY A 53 3.05 -0.85 11.58
N ASP A 54 1.74 -0.65 11.49
CA ASP A 54 1.04 0.57 11.92
C ASP A 54 0.23 0.39 13.21
N GLY A 55 0.15 -0.83 13.73
CA GLY A 55 -0.61 -1.15 14.95
C GLY A 55 -2.12 -1.23 14.77
N GLY A 56 -2.62 -1.23 13.54
CA GLY A 56 -4.05 -1.36 13.25
C GLY A 56 -4.48 -2.78 12.90
N THR A 57 -5.67 -3.16 13.38
CA THR A 57 -6.40 -4.31 12.84
C THR A 57 -7.28 -3.82 11.70
N GLY A 58 -7.16 -4.45 10.55
CA GLY A 58 -7.88 -4.02 9.34
C GLY A 58 -8.56 -5.18 8.63
N ILE A 59 -9.51 -4.83 7.76
CA ILE A 59 -10.20 -5.78 6.87
C ILE A 59 -9.82 -5.40 5.45
N SER A 60 -9.36 -6.38 4.67
CA SER A 60 -9.12 -6.18 3.25
C SER A 60 -10.18 -6.85 2.39
N LEU A 61 -10.55 -6.16 1.32
CA LEU A 61 -11.33 -6.68 0.21
C LEU A 61 -10.43 -6.74 -1.02
N GLU A 62 -10.44 -7.85 -1.71
CA GLU A 62 -9.74 -8.05 -2.96
C GLU A 62 -10.68 -8.63 -4.02
N VAL A 63 -10.65 -8.05 -5.22
CA VAL A 63 -11.37 -8.54 -6.38
C VAL A 63 -10.37 -8.75 -7.50
N ASN A 64 -10.27 -9.98 -8.00
CA ASN A 64 -9.45 -10.37 -9.13
C ASN A 64 -10.35 -10.81 -10.28
N GLY A 65 -10.03 -10.41 -11.49
CA GLY A 65 -10.74 -10.83 -12.68
C GLY A 65 -9.79 -11.10 -13.83
N TYR A 66 -10.20 -11.99 -14.74
CA TYR A 66 -9.50 -12.22 -15.98
C TYR A 66 -10.47 -12.51 -17.12
N TYR A 67 -10.00 -12.24 -18.34
CA TYR A 67 -10.68 -12.67 -19.57
C TYR A 67 -9.64 -13.18 -20.58
N ILE A 68 -9.88 -14.38 -21.09
CA ILE A 68 -9.02 -15.07 -22.07
C ILE A 68 -9.59 -14.86 -23.46
N PHE A 69 -8.95 -14.02 -24.27
CA PHE A 69 -9.33 -13.78 -25.66
C PHE A 69 -8.95 -14.94 -26.56
N SER A 70 -7.75 -15.48 -26.38
CA SER A 70 -7.19 -16.57 -27.18
C SER A 70 -6.21 -17.40 -26.34
N GLN A 71 -5.63 -18.44 -26.93
CA GLN A 71 -4.57 -19.22 -26.30
C GLN A 71 -3.29 -18.42 -26.01
N VAL A 72 -3.14 -17.25 -26.66
CA VAL A 72 -1.94 -16.40 -26.55
C VAL A 72 -2.21 -15.16 -25.70
N ILE A 73 -3.42 -14.61 -25.69
CA ILE A 73 -3.72 -13.30 -25.09
C ILE A 73 -4.84 -13.44 -24.05
N SER A 74 -4.58 -12.91 -22.86
CA SER A 74 -5.58 -12.67 -21.82
C SER A 74 -5.39 -11.30 -21.20
N VAL A 75 -6.44 -10.77 -20.57
CA VAL A 75 -6.38 -9.56 -19.74
C VAL A 75 -6.72 -9.91 -18.31
N TYR A 76 -6.23 -9.10 -17.39
CA TYR A 76 -6.51 -9.21 -15.97
C TYR A 76 -6.82 -7.86 -15.35
N GLY A 77 -7.53 -7.89 -14.24
CA GLY A 77 -7.77 -6.76 -13.36
C GLY A 77 -7.72 -7.19 -11.91
N ASN A 78 -7.22 -6.31 -11.04
CA ASN A 78 -7.21 -6.51 -9.59
C ASN A 78 -7.59 -5.20 -8.91
N ILE A 79 -8.46 -5.29 -7.91
CA ILE A 79 -8.85 -4.20 -7.01
C ILE A 79 -8.58 -4.69 -5.60
N TYR A 80 -7.87 -3.90 -4.82
CA TYR A 80 -7.58 -4.16 -3.42
C TYR A 80 -7.87 -2.93 -2.59
N TYR A 81 -8.52 -3.12 -1.45
CA TYR A 81 -8.72 -2.09 -0.45
C TYR A 81 -8.54 -2.68 0.94
N LEU A 82 -7.74 -2.02 1.78
CA LEU A 82 -7.55 -2.32 3.19
C LEU A 82 -8.16 -1.19 4.01
N SER A 83 -9.19 -1.48 4.77
CA SER A 83 -9.77 -0.56 5.73
C SER A 83 -9.22 -0.82 7.13
N ASN A 84 -8.71 0.24 7.76
CA ASN A 84 -8.22 0.24 9.14
C ASN A 84 -9.11 1.14 10.00
N PRO A 85 -10.05 0.61 10.79
CA PRO A 85 -10.96 1.43 11.61
C PRO A 85 -10.28 2.23 12.72
N ARG A 86 -9.07 1.85 13.09
CA ARG A 86 -8.28 2.57 14.09
C ARG A 86 -7.67 3.83 13.52
N GLU A 87 -8.05 5.01 14.04
CA GLU A 87 -7.57 6.30 13.54
C GLU A 87 -6.07 6.54 13.80
N GLN A 88 -5.61 6.29 15.04
CA GLN A 88 -4.23 6.57 15.49
C GLN A 88 -3.70 5.40 16.32
N ASN A 89 -2.38 5.16 16.24
CA ASN A 89 -1.74 4.04 16.94
C ASN A 89 -1.18 4.39 18.33
N GLY A 90 -1.21 5.67 18.72
CA GLY A 90 -0.69 6.15 20.00
C GLY A 90 0.81 6.42 19.99
N VAL A 91 1.52 6.23 18.87
CA VAL A 91 2.96 6.51 18.76
C VAL A 91 3.18 7.98 18.41
N SER A 92 4.02 8.64 19.21
CA SER A 92 4.38 10.04 18.99
C SER A 92 5.18 10.23 17.69
N THR A 93 4.96 11.34 17.01
CA THR A 93 5.78 11.76 15.86
C THR A 93 7.06 12.50 16.25
N ALA A 94 7.25 12.80 17.53
CA ALA A 94 8.49 13.39 18.02
C ALA A 94 9.59 12.32 18.10
N ARG A 95 10.68 12.56 17.41
CA ARG A 95 11.88 11.71 17.43
C ARG A 95 12.71 11.98 18.68
N GLY A 96 12.21 11.54 19.84
CA GLY A 96 12.76 11.88 21.14
C GLY A 96 12.40 13.31 21.59
N GLY A 97 12.05 13.46 22.84
CA GLY A 97 11.63 14.72 23.43
C GLY A 97 10.12 14.99 23.33
N THR A 98 9.74 16.25 23.51
CA THR A 98 8.33 16.67 23.52
C THR A 98 7.82 17.00 22.13
N VAL A 99 6.55 16.69 21.90
CA VAL A 99 5.84 17.05 20.67
C VAL A 99 5.69 18.59 20.61
N SER A 100 5.87 19.17 19.42
CA SER A 100 5.69 20.62 19.24
C SER A 100 4.23 21.04 19.41
N THR A 101 3.99 22.23 19.94
CA THR A 101 2.64 22.80 20.06
C THR A 101 1.94 22.92 18.70
N ALA A 102 2.69 23.17 17.63
CA ALA A 102 2.17 23.22 16.28
C ALA A 102 1.64 21.83 15.81
N SER A 103 2.37 20.74 16.12
CA SER A 103 1.93 19.39 15.79
C SER A 103 0.70 18.96 16.60
N ILE A 104 0.58 19.42 17.84
CA ILE A 104 -0.63 19.22 18.66
C ILE A 104 -1.82 19.98 18.03
N ALA A 105 -1.62 21.26 17.72
CA ALA A 105 -2.67 22.12 17.20
C ALA A 105 -3.23 21.66 15.83
N ASN A 106 -2.38 21.10 14.95
CA ASN A 106 -2.81 20.60 13.65
C ASN A 106 -3.19 19.12 13.63
N GLY A 107 -3.06 18.41 14.77
CA GLY A 107 -3.42 17.00 14.90
C GLY A 107 -2.38 16.01 14.36
N SER A 108 -1.11 16.44 14.11
CA SER A 108 -0.04 15.55 13.60
C SER A 108 0.88 15.00 14.69
N SER A 109 0.51 15.13 15.96
CA SER A 109 1.32 14.71 17.10
C SER A 109 1.46 13.21 17.28
N VAL A 110 0.53 12.44 16.72
CA VAL A 110 0.45 10.97 16.81
C VAL A 110 0.37 10.37 15.42
N MET A 111 0.98 9.22 15.20
CA MET A 111 0.93 8.49 13.93
C MET A 111 -0.47 7.92 13.69
N SER A 112 -0.99 8.09 12.47
CA SER A 112 -2.26 7.52 12.05
C SER A 112 -2.10 6.08 11.56
N VAL A 113 -3.22 5.38 11.43
CA VAL A 113 -3.34 4.03 10.86
C VAL A 113 -4.17 4.11 9.58
N PRO A 114 -3.59 4.51 8.45
CA PRO A 114 -4.35 4.81 7.25
C PRO A 114 -4.85 3.58 6.52
N ASP A 115 -5.96 3.74 5.81
CA ASP A 115 -6.40 2.82 4.78
C ASP A 115 -5.39 2.75 3.61
N GLN A 116 -5.48 1.69 2.81
CA GLN A 116 -4.64 1.51 1.63
C GLN A 116 -5.48 0.99 0.45
N PHE A 117 -5.12 1.38 -0.76
CA PHE A 117 -5.78 0.89 -1.96
C PHE A 117 -4.79 0.55 -3.06
N MET A 118 -5.18 -0.39 -3.93
CA MET A 118 -4.45 -0.74 -5.14
C MET A 118 -5.43 -1.12 -6.25
N LEU A 119 -5.12 -0.68 -7.47
CA LEU A 119 -5.80 -1.04 -8.70
C LEU A 119 -4.74 -1.51 -9.70
N ARG A 120 -4.94 -2.66 -10.32
CA ARG A 120 -4.06 -3.18 -11.36
C ARG A 120 -4.88 -3.65 -12.54
N GLY A 121 -4.34 -3.50 -13.74
CA GLY A 121 -4.93 -4.06 -14.94
C GLY A 121 -3.92 -4.15 -16.06
N GLY A 122 -4.01 -5.20 -16.86
CA GLY A 122 -3.05 -5.43 -17.93
C GLY A 122 -3.39 -6.61 -18.81
N ALA A 123 -2.46 -6.91 -19.71
CA ALA A 123 -2.53 -8.05 -20.61
C ALA A 123 -1.40 -9.04 -20.34
N ASN A 124 -1.70 -10.31 -20.54
CA ASN A 124 -0.72 -11.40 -20.54
C ASN A 124 -0.59 -11.96 -21.96
N PHE A 125 0.64 -12.28 -22.33
CA PHE A 125 1.01 -12.94 -23.58
C PHE A 125 1.62 -14.29 -23.23
N MET A 126 0.99 -15.38 -23.67
CA MET A 126 1.35 -16.75 -23.31
C MET A 126 2.10 -17.44 -24.43
N PHE A 127 3.22 -18.08 -24.12
CA PHE A 127 4.12 -18.78 -25.04
C PHE A 127 4.45 -20.16 -24.47
N GLY A 128 3.55 -21.13 -24.63
CA GLY A 128 3.68 -22.43 -24.00
C GLY A 128 3.64 -22.33 -22.45
N GLY A 129 4.69 -22.79 -21.78
CA GLY A 129 4.83 -22.70 -20.30
C GLY A 129 5.32 -21.33 -19.79
N PHE A 130 5.65 -20.40 -20.66
CA PHE A 130 6.14 -19.06 -20.33
C PHE A 130 5.09 -18.00 -20.65
N SER A 131 5.01 -16.95 -19.87
CA SER A 131 4.18 -15.79 -20.17
C SER A 131 4.90 -14.50 -19.83
N ALA A 132 4.64 -13.47 -20.64
CA ALA A 132 5.00 -12.08 -20.36
C ALA A 132 3.74 -11.28 -20.07
N SER A 133 3.83 -10.28 -19.24
CA SER A 133 2.72 -9.36 -18.94
C SER A 133 3.16 -7.90 -19.04
N ALA A 134 2.20 -7.05 -19.38
CA ALA A 134 2.34 -5.61 -19.26
C ALA A 134 1.03 -5.01 -18.74
N GLY A 135 1.13 -4.16 -17.74
CA GLY A 135 -0.04 -3.57 -17.09
C GLY A 135 0.26 -2.21 -16.48
N LEU A 136 -0.80 -1.65 -15.91
CA LEU A 136 -0.74 -0.45 -15.08
C LEU A 136 -1.06 -0.82 -13.64
N ARG A 137 -0.39 -0.16 -12.71
CA ARG A 137 -0.63 -0.28 -11.27
C ARG A 137 -0.76 1.10 -10.65
N LEU A 138 -1.89 1.32 -9.98
CA LEU A 138 -2.17 2.50 -9.18
C LEU A 138 -2.29 2.05 -7.72
N GLU A 139 -1.53 2.64 -6.83
CA GLU A 139 -1.66 2.36 -5.39
C GLU A 139 -1.46 3.62 -4.57
N GLY A 140 -1.91 3.58 -3.32
CA GLY A 140 -1.73 4.73 -2.44
C GLY A 140 -2.40 4.62 -1.09
N ILE A 141 -2.26 5.72 -0.37
CA ILE A 141 -2.88 5.99 0.94
C ILE A 141 -3.87 7.13 0.74
N PRO A 142 -5.16 6.94 1.06
CA PRO A 142 -6.16 8.01 0.92
C PRO A 142 -5.94 9.11 1.97
N VAL A 143 -6.46 10.30 1.69
CA VAL A 143 -6.49 11.41 2.66
C VAL A 143 -7.45 11.11 3.80
N HIS A 144 -8.59 10.50 3.46
CA HIS A 144 -9.63 10.11 4.41
C HIS A 144 -9.86 8.60 4.32
N ASP A 145 -9.96 7.97 5.48
CA ASP A 145 -10.27 6.55 5.61
C ASP A 145 -11.77 6.31 5.39
N LEU A 146 -12.12 5.11 4.96
CA LEU A 146 -13.51 4.72 4.72
C LEU A 146 -14.28 4.58 6.05
N ILE A 147 -13.63 4.02 7.06
CA ILE A 147 -14.20 3.79 8.39
C ILE A 147 -13.18 4.27 9.43
N GLY A 148 -13.66 4.90 10.50
CA GLY A 148 -12.83 5.48 11.55
C GLY A 148 -12.53 6.94 11.27
N GLY A 149 -11.55 7.50 11.96
CA GLY A 149 -11.11 8.87 11.78
C GLY A 149 -9.88 8.96 10.86
N SER A 150 -9.56 10.17 10.42
CA SER A 150 -8.42 10.43 9.51
C SER A 150 -7.42 11.41 10.09
N ASN A 151 -7.49 11.65 11.40
CA ASN A 151 -6.51 12.48 12.12
C ASN A 151 -5.22 11.71 12.36
N GLY A 152 -4.20 12.45 12.76
CA GLY A 152 -2.87 11.89 12.96
C GLY A 152 -1.96 12.08 11.76
N PHE A 153 -0.69 11.86 12.00
CA PHE A 153 0.33 11.99 10.99
C PHE A 153 0.25 10.84 9.98
N ARG A 154 0.08 11.17 8.72
CA ARG A 154 0.15 10.25 7.57
C ARG A 154 0.73 10.95 6.35
N ARG A 155 1.19 10.15 5.40
CA ARG A 155 1.67 10.62 4.10
C ARG A 155 0.73 10.15 2.99
N PRO A 156 -0.48 10.76 2.84
CA PRO A 156 -1.40 10.34 1.81
C PRO A 156 -0.89 10.72 0.43
N GLY A 157 -1.24 9.92 -0.55
CA GLY A 157 -0.83 10.13 -1.92
C GLY A 157 -1.09 8.89 -2.75
N LYS A 158 -0.77 8.99 -4.03
CA LYS A 158 -0.91 7.89 -4.99
C LYS A 158 0.26 7.84 -5.94
N ILE A 159 0.59 6.63 -6.37
CA ILE A 159 1.59 6.38 -7.40
C ILE A 159 0.96 5.57 -8.52
N LEU A 160 1.29 5.90 -9.76
CA LEU A 160 0.90 5.16 -10.96
C LEU A 160 2.17 4.66 -11.65
N GLY A 161 2.21 3.40 -11.96
CA GLY A 161 3.33 2.74 -12.62
C GLY A 161 2.93 1.88 -13.79
N ILE A 162 3.90 1.62 -14.65
CA ILE A 162 3.86 0.56 -15.65
C ILE A 162 4.44 -0.69 -15.00
N GLU A 163 3.74 -1.81 -15.11
CA GLU A 163 4.12 -3.07 -14.47
C GLU A 163 4.37 -4.17 -15.50
N PRO A 164 5.60 -4.28 -16.04
CA PRO A 164 6.01 -5.46 -16.78
C PRO A 164 6.17 -6.66 -15.83
N GLY A 165 5.92 -7.85 -16.36
CA GLY A 165 6.07 -9.08 -15.62
C GLY A 165 6.35 -10.28 -16.51
N ILE A 166 6.85 -11.33 -15.89
CA ILE A 166 7.08 -12.63 -16.49
C ILE A 166 6.58 -13.72 -15.57
N ALA A 167 6.12 -14.83 -16.12
CA ALA A 167 5.84 -16.02 -15.35
C ALA A 167 6.24 -17.28 -16.12
N TRP A 168 6.61 -18.31 -15.36
CA TRP A 168 6.99 -19.60 -15.90
C TRP A 168 6.21 -20.69 -15.19
N GLN A 169 5.32 -21.34 -15.92
CA GLN A 169 4.46 -22.42 -15.46
C GLN A 169 5.15 -23.77 -15.69
N LEU A 170 5.55 -24.42 -14.63
CA LEU A 170 5.91 -25.84 -14.59
C LEU A 170 4.69 -26.68 -14.21
N LYS A 171 4.80 -28.02 -14.24
CA LYS A 171 3.67 -28.93 -13.98
C LYS A 171 2.86 -28.58 -12.71
N ARG A 172 3.55 -28.31 -11.60
CA ARG A 172 2.94 -28.05 -10.30
C ARG A 172 3.38 -26.72 -9.67
N VAL A 173 4.32 -26.01 -10.29
CA VAL A 173 4.89 -24.79 -9.75
C VAL A 173 4.78 -23.70 -10.80
N ASN A 174 4.38 -22.51 -10.37
CA ASN A 174 4.42 -21.32 -11.19
C ASN A 174 5.32 -20.28 -10.50
N PHE A 175 6.38 -19.87 -11.18
CA PHE A 175 7.23 -18.76 -10.76
C PHE A 175 6.78 -17.51 -11.48
N PHE A 176 6.80 -16.39 -10.79
CA PHE A 176 6.48 -15.09 -11.41
C PHE A 176 7.35 -13.97 -10.84
N ALA A 177 7.59 -12.98 -11.67
CA ALA A 177 8.21 -11.73 -11.27
C ALA A 177 7.52 -10.55 -11.96
N THR A 178 7.33 -9.46 -11.22
CA THR A 178 6.84 -8.18 -11.75
C THR A 178 7.70 -7.03 -11.26
N VAL A 179 7.87 -6.02 -12.11
CA VAL A 179 8.71 -4.85 -11.79
C VAL A 179 7.90 -3.57 -12.06
N PRO A 180 6.99 -3.16 -11.17
CA PRO A 180 6.34 -1.86 -11.30
C PRO A 180 7.37 -0.73 -11.32
N VAL A 181 7.35 0.08 -12.36
CA VAL A 181 8.16 1.30 -12.51
C VAL A 181 7.23 2.50 -12.38
N TRP A 182 7.44 3.32 -11.36
CA TRP A 182 6.54 4.41 -11.03
C TRP A 182 6.80 5.64 -11.88
N VAL A 183 5.83 5.98 -12.74
CA VAL A 183 5.90 7.10 -13.67
C VAL A 183 5.22 8.37 -13.16
N VAL A 184 4.22 8.23 -12.27
CA VAL A 184 3.56 9.34 -11.60
C VAL A 184 3.61 9.12 -10.10
N ARG A 185 4.05 10.15 -9.37
CA ARG A 185 4.11 10.17 -7.90
C ARG A 185 3.42 11.44 -7.42
N ASN A 186 2.35 11.29 -6.67
CA ASN A 186 1.57 12.43 -6.22
C ASN A 186 1.32 12.36 -4.72
N ARG A 187 2.04 13.19 -3.97
CA ARG A 187 1.76 13.45 -2.56
C ARG A 187 0.61 14.43 -2.45
N THR A 188 -0.39 14.10 -1.63
CA THR A 188 -1.54 14.98 -1.37
C THR A 188 -1.49 15.53 0.05
N GLN A 189 -2.17 16.65 0.34
CA GLN A 189 -2.29 17.15 1.70
C GLN A 189 -3.00 16.13 2.58
N SER A 190 -2.43 15.83 3.76
CA SER A 190 -3.11 15.12 4.84
C SER A 190 -4.15 16.02 5.53
N VAL A 191 -4.97 15.47 6.43
CA VAL A 191 -5.87 16.26 7.27
C VAL A 191 -5.10 17.28 8.11
N PRO A 192 -4.00 16.93 8.81
CA PRO A 192 -3.14 17.88 9.49
C PRO A 192 -2.55 18.97 8.58
N ASP A 193 -2.13 18.64 7.34
CA ASP A 193 -1.63 19.63 6.38
C ASP A 193 -2.71 20.66 6.01
N LYS A 194 -3.95 20.20 5.81
CA LYS A 194 -5.11 21.07 5.51
C LYS A 194 -5.44 21.99 6.70
N ILE A 195 -5.41 21.43 7.93
CA ILE A 195 -5.63 22.21 9.15
C ILE A 195 -4.54 23.30 9.27
N ARG A 196 -3.28 22.93 9.11
CA ARG A 196 -2.16 23.87 9.16
C ARG A 196 -2.28 24.95 8.09
N THR A 197 -2.62 24.59 6.85
CA THR A 197 -2.87 25.54 5.75
C THR A 197 -3.97 26.53 6.15
N LYS A 198 -5.08 26.05 6.74
CA LYS A 198 -6.18 26.91 7.19
C LYS A 198 -5.76 27.85 8.35
N MET A 199 -4.96 27.35 9.28
CA MET A 199 -4.50 28.15 10.45
C MET A 199 -3.51 29.23 10.06
N THR A 200 -2.61 28.98 9.11
CA THR A 200 -1.53 29.87 8.74
C THR A 200 -1.81 30.75 7.52
N GLY A 201 -2.82 30.37 6.72
CA GLY A 201 -3.08 30.97 5.40
C GLY A 201 -2.04 30.60 4.32
N VAL A 202 -1.03 29.80 4.67
CA VAL A 202 0.03 29.35 3.74
C VAL A 202 -0.15 27.90 3.39
N TYR A 203 -0.15 27.56 2.10
CA TYR A 203 -0.24 26.16 1.66
C TYR A 203 0.88 25.33 2.28
N THR A 204 0.49 24.29 2.99
CA THR A 204 1.41 23.38 3.65
C THR A 204 1.14 21.96 3.16
N GLN A 205 2.20 21.26 2.82
CA GLN A 205 2.15 19.85 2.43
C GLN A 205 3.40 19.16 2.97
N GLY A 206 3.22 18.05 3.67
CA GLY A 206 4.35 17.24 4.13
C GLY A 206 5.05 16.56 2.97
N ASP A 207 6.28 16.12 3.19
CA ASP A 207 7.05 15.32 2.24
C ASP A 207 6.57 13.86 2.18
N ALA A 208 6.98 13.17 1.14
CA ALA A 208 6.92 11.72 1.03
C ALA A 208 8.06 11.25 0.13
N ALA A 209 8.71 10.18 0.54
CA ALA A 209 9.65 9.46 -0.30
C ALA A 209 8.91 8.36 -1.05
N PHE A 210 9.07 8.32 -2.36
CA PHE A 210 8.56 7.27 -3.23
C PHE A 210 9.74 6.56 -3.88
N SER A 211 9.68 5.23 -3.95
CA SER A 211 10.63 4.44 -4.72
C SER A 211 10.47 4.71 -6.21
N ASP A 212 11.51 4.44 -7.00
CA ASP A 212 11.43 4.52 -8.47
C ASP A 212 10.82 3.27 -9.06
N TYR A 213 11.06 2.12 -8.45
CA TYR A 213 10.53 0.82 -8.84
C TYR A 213 10.46 -0.11 -7.63
N SER A 214 9.75 -1.22 -7.78
CA SER A 214 9.83 -2.36 -6.88
C SER A 214 10.01 -3.65 -7.67
N ILE A 215 10.55 -4.69 -7.03
CA ILE A 215 10.69 -6.02 -7.63
C ILE A 215 9.87 -6.98 -6.77
N ASN A 216 8.90 -7.63 -7.39
CA ASN A 216 8.08 -8.64 -6.75
C ASN A 216 8.37 -9.98 -7.38
N ILE A 217 8.79 -10.95 -6.57
CA ILE A 217 9.08 -12.32 -7.01
C ILE A 217 8.24 -13.26 -6.15
N GLY A 218 7.65 -14.26 -6.77
CA GLY A 218 6.87 -15.24 -6.05
C GLY A 218 6.80 -16.59 -6.75
N CYS A 219 6.30 -17.57 -6.01
CA CYS A 219 5.98 -18.88 -6.54
C CYS A 219 4.65 -19.36 -5.96
N SER A 220 3.91 -20.13 -6.74
CA SER A 220 2.70 -20.81 -6.31
C SER A 220 2.75 -22.30 -6.65
N PHE A 221 2.21 -23.12 -5.76
CA PHE A 221 2.17 -24.56 -5.90
C PHE A 221 0.73 -25.02 -6.11
N LYS A 222 0.54 -25.97 -7.05
CA LYS A 222 -0.72 -26.68 -7.25
C LYS A 222 -0.61 -28.06 -6.61
N PHE A 223 -1.47 -28.35 -5.69
CA PHE A 223 -1.58 -29.64 -5.00
C PHE A 223 -2.55 -30.55 -5.72
#